data_2a8f128fa8cd08ee4d36a713d7805cba
#
_entry.id   2a8f128fa8cd08ee4d36a713d7805cba
#
_cell.length_a   1.000
_cell.length_b   1.000
_cell.length_c   1.000
_cell.angle_alpha   90.00
_cell.angle_beta   90.00
_cell.angle_gamma   90.00
#
_symmetry.space_group_name_H-M   'P 1'
#
loop_
_entity.id
_entity.type
_entity.pdbx_description
1 polymer ?
#
loop_
_entity_poly.entity_id
_entity_poly.type
_entity_poly.pdbx_seq_one_letter_code
_entity_poly.pdbx_strand_id
1 'polypeptide(L)' 'MANLTEQQKNELAERNANIVERYCNLSEAQPLATANKIISYLANEYGLTSQQIGRILRENGIKPVTTPINEIQL' A
#
# COMPACT_ATOMS: atom_id res chain seq x y z
N MET A 1 -23.98 15.61 0.31
CA MET A 1 -23.07 15.00 0.94
C MET A 1 -22.80 13.68 0.47
N ALA A 2 -21.73 13.44 0.16
CA ALA A 2 -21.45 12.21 -0.45
C ALA A 2 -21.01 11.19 0.53
N ASN A 3 -21.93 10.56 1.11
CA ASN A 3 -21.58 9.51 2.01
C ASN A 3 -21.51 8.22 1.24
N LEU A 4 -20.51 7.44 1.56
CA LEU A 4 -20.41 6.14 0.93
C LEU A 4 -21.47 5.25 1.49
N THR A 5 -22.04 4.40 0.63
CA THR A 5 -23.00 3.43 1.11
C THR A 5 -22.24 2.36 1.87
N GLU A 6 -22.96 1.55 2.60
CA GLU A 6 -22.32 0.50 3.34
C GLU A 6 -21.59 -0.44 2.42
N GLN A 7 -22.18 -0.72 1.27
CA GLN A 7 -21.54 -1.61 0.33
C GLN A 7 -20.26 -1.00 -0.21
N GLN A 8 -20.25 0.29 -0.50
CA GLN A 8 -19.04 0.93 -0.99
C GLN A 8 -17.94 0.92 0.05
N LYS A 9 -18.30 1.12 1.32
CA LYS A 9 -17.31 1.07 2.38
C LYS A 9 -16.73 -0.34 2.49
N ASN A 10 -17.58 -1.36 2.36
CA ASN A 10 -17.10 -2.72 2.45
C ASN A 10 -16.17 -3.05 1.29
N GLU A 11 -16.50 -2.57 0.10
CA GLU A 11 -15.65 -2.83 -1.04
C GLU A 11 -14.29 -2.17 -0.89
N LEU A 12 -14.25 -0.96 -0.35
CA LEU A 12 -12.99 -0.29 -0.14
C LEU A 12 -12.17 -1.00 0.93
N ALA A 13 -12.83 -1.43 2.00
CA ALA A 13 -12.11 -2.13 3.05
C ALA A 13 -11.54 -3.45 2.53
N GLU A 14 -12.31 -4.14 1.70
CA GLU A 14 -11.86 -5.38 1.15
C GLU A 14 -10.69 -5.17 0.20
N ARG A 15 -10.77 -4.14 -0.65
CA ARG A 15 -9.67 -3.82 -1.54
C ARG A 15 -8.42 -3.49 -0.74
N ASN A 16 -8.57 -2.69 0.32
CA ASN A 16 -7.42 -2.30 1.11
C ASN A 16 -6.80 -3.51 1.82
N ALA A 17 -7.63 -4.41 2.30
CA ALA A 17 -7.11 -5.63 2.92
C ALA A 17 -6.34 -6.47 1.91
N ASN A 18 -6.84 -6.54 0.68
CA ASN A 18 -6.16 -7.28 -0.36
C ASN A 18 -4.82 -6.64 -0.71
N ILE A 19 -4.77 -5.32 -0.73
CA ILE A 19 -3.52 -4.62 -1.00
C ILE A 19 -2.49 -4.94 0.07
N VAL A 20 -2.91 -4.90 1.33
CA VAL A 20 -2.00 -5.20 2.42
C VAL A 20 -1.49 -6.64 2.31
N GLU A 21 -2.38 -7.55 2.04
CA GLU A 21 -1.99 -8.95 1.93
C GLU A 21 -1.03 -9.15 0.76
N ARG A 22 -1.32 -8.52 -0.39
CA ARG A 22 -0.44 -8.63 -1.53
C ARG A 22 0.92 -8.03 -1.25
N TYR A 23 0.96 -6.92 -0.51
CA TYR A 23 2.22 -6.30 -0.17
C TYR A 23 3.05 -7.27 0.68
N CYS A 24 2.45 -7.89 1.66
CA CYS A 24 3.18 -8.82 2.51
C CYS A 24 3.66 -10.02 1.71
N ASN A 25 2.80 -10.57 0.86
CA ASN A 25 3.18 -11.72 0.06
C ASN A 25 4.32 -11.41 -0.90
N LEU A 26 4.26 -10.26 -1.55
CA LEU A 26 5.31 -9.88 -2.47
C LEU A 26 6.61 -9.59 -1.75
N SER A 27 6.51 -8.99 -0.57
CA SER A 27 7.69 -8.70 0.21
C SER A 27 8.39 -9.98 0.62
N GLU A 28 7.62 -11.01 0.96
CA GLU A 28 8.22 -12.27 1.34
C GLU A 28 8.74 -13.03 0.13
N ALA A 29 8.04 -12.97 -0.97
CA ALA A 29 8.45 -13.69 -2.17
C ALA A 29 9.66 -13.06 -2.83
N GLN A 30 9.84 -11.76 -2.64
CA GLN A 30 10.94 -11.05 -3.28
C GLN A 30 11.67 -10.23 -2.26
N PRO A 31 12.45 -10.84 -1.42
CA PRO A 31 13.10 -10.12 -0.33
C PRO A 31 14.09 -9.06 -0.80
N LEU A 32 14.53 -9.15 -2.04
CA LEU A 32 15.45 -8.14 -2.54
C LEU A 32 14.74 -6.96 -3.17
N ALA A 33 13.44 -7.03 -3.33
CA ALA A 33 12.71 -5.91 -3.91
C ALA A 33 12.54 -4.83 -2.86
N THR A 34 12.65 -3.59 -3.29
CA THR A 34 12.45 -2.49 -2.36
C THR A 34 10.97 -2.27 -2.15
N ALA A 35 10.64 -1.62 -1.05
CA ALA A 35 9.25 -1.29 -0.78
C ALA A 35 8.68 -0.42 -1.88
N ASN A 36 9.48 0.51 -2.40
CA ASN A 36 9.00 1.37 -3.48
C ASN A 36 8.61 0.58 -4.72
N LYS A 37 9.38 -0.46 -5.05
CA LYS A 37 9.04 -1.25 -6.20
C LYS A 37 7.74 -1.99 -5.99
N ILE A 38 7.55 -2.57 -4.83
CA ILE A 38 6.33 -3.31 -4.54
C ILE A 38 5.14 -2.36 -4.54
N ILE A 39 5.31 -1.18 -3.95
CA ILE A 39 4.24 -0.20 -3.92
C ILE A 39 3.88 0.26 -5.32
N SER A 40 4.87 0.50 -6.17
CA SER A 40 4.59 0.91 -7.54
C SER A 40 3.87 -0.18 -8.32
N TYR A 41 4.26 -1.42 -8.08
CA TYR A 41 3.60 -2.53 -8.76
C TYR A 41 2.12 -2.61 -8.34
N LEU A 42 1.86 -2.48 -7.05
CA LEU A 42 0.49 -2.54 -6.56
C LEU A 42 -0.31 -1.33 -7.04
N ALA A 43 0.30 -0.16 -7.07
CA ALA A 43 -0.39 1.02 -7.55
C ALA A 43 -0.83 0.83 -8.99
N ASN A 44 0.05 0.27 -9.80
CA ASN A 44 -0.29 0.03 -11.19
C ASN A 44 -1.37 -1.04 -11.31
N GLU A 45 -1.28 -2.07 -10.49
CA GLU A 45 -2.24 -3.16 -10.57
C GLU A 45 -3.63 -2.72 -10.16
N TYR A 46 -3.71 -1.86 -9.16
CA TYR A 46 -5.02 -1.42 -8.66
C TYR A 46 -5.47 -0.08 -9.22
N GLY A 47 -4.68 0.53 -10.08
CA GLY A 47 -5.05 1.81 -10.65
C GLY A 47 -4.99 2.96 -9.66
N LEU A 48 -4.09 2.87 -8.69
CA LEU A 48 -3.94 3.89 -7.68
C LEU A 48 -2.56 4.52 -7.77
N THR A 49 -2.33 5.55 -6.98
CA THR A 49 -1.01 6.15 -6.94
C THR A 49 -0.19 5.48 -5.86
N SER A 50 1.11 5.63 -5.95
CA SER A 50 2.00 5.10 -4.93
C SER A 50 1.70 5.71 -3.57
N GLN A 51 1.33 6.99 -3.55
CA GLN A 51 1.00 7.63 -2.30
C GLN A 51 -0.23 7.01 -1.66
N GLN A 52 -1.22 6.66 -2.48
CA GLN A 52 -2.40 6.02 -1.96
C GLN A 52 -2.10 4.64 -1.39
N ILE A 53 -1.27 3.88 -2.08
CA ILE A 53 -0.89 2.57 -1.58
C ILE A 53 -0.13 2.73 -0.26
N GLY A 54 0.81 3.67 -0.20
CA GLY A 54 1.55 3.90 1.03
C GLY A 54 0.65 4.27 2.19
N ARG A 55 -0.36 5.10 1.93
CA ARG A 55 -1.28 5.50 2.98
C ARG A 55 -2.08 4.28 3.46
N ILE A 56 -2.56 3.46 2.53
CA ILE A 56 -3.32 2.29 2.90
C ILE A 56 -2.49 1.36 3.78
N LEU A 57 -1.23 1.17 3.43
CA LEU A 57 -0.37 0.31 4.22
C LEU A 57 -0.17 0.89 5.61
N ARG A 58 0.09 2.18 5.71
CA ARG A 58 0.31 2.78 7.02
C ARG A 58 -0.94 2.73 7.88
N GLU A 59 -2.09 2.92 7.27
CA GLU A 59 -3.34 2.88 8.02
C GLU A 59 -3.62 1.49 8.55
N ASN A 60 -3.01 0.48 7.95
CA ASN A 60 -3.17 -0.88 8.41
C ASN A 60 -1.96 -1.38 9.20
N GLY A 61 -1.16 -0.47 9.69
CA GLY A 61 -0.07 -0.84 10.58
C GLY A 61 1.21 -1.29 9.91
N ILE A 62 1.31 -1.12 8.60
CA ILE A 62 2.49 -1.51 7.89
C ILE A 62 3.32 -0.28 7.60
N LYS A 63 4.58 -0.31 7.94
CA LYS A 63 5.44 0.82 7.71
C LYS A 63 6.50 0.48 6.67
N PRO A 64 6.20 0.72 5.42
CA PRO A 64 7.18 0.40 4.37
C PRO A 64 8.37 1.34 4.46
N VAL A 65 9.52 0.77 4.25
CA VAL A 65 10.74 1.56 4.23
C VAL A 65 10.93 2.02 2.81
N THR A 66 10.61 3.26 2.54
CA THR A 66 10.61 3.69 1.16
C THR A 66 11.78 4.56 0.81
N THR A 67 12.24 5.40 1.70
CA THR A 67 13.26 6.31 1.32
C THR A 67 14.24 6.50 2.38
N PRO A 68 15.03 5.57 2.60
CA PRO A 68 15.96 5.65 3.69
C PRO A 68 16.88 6.81 3.58
N ILE A 69 17.11 7.26 2.41
CA ILE A 69 18.01 8.28 2.28
C ILE A 69 17.68 9.48 2.98
N ASN A 70 16.46 9.77 2.99
CA ASN A 70 16.07 10.99 3.58
C ASN A 70 16.38 11.10 4.98
N GLU A 71 16.42 10.01 5.64
CA GLU A 71 16.67 10.14 6.99
C GLU A 71 18.02 10.44 7.22
N ILE A 72 18.81 10.15 6.33
CA ILE A 72 20.12 10.34 6.58
C ILE A 72 20.44 11.70 6.65
N GLN A 73 19.85 12.46 5.88
CA GLN A 73 20.21 13.68 5.97
C GLN A 73 19.96 14.24 7.14
N LEU A 74 19.65 14.02 7.81
CA LEU A 74 19.44 14.57 8.98
C LEU A 74 20.45 15.21 9.53
#